data_aa95bd714db6007c632f83340a18a649
#
_entry.id   aa95bd714db6007c632f83340a18a649
#
_cell.length_a   1.000
_cell.length_b   1.000
_cell.length_c   1.000
_cell.angle_alpha   90.00
_cell.angle_beta   90.00
_cell.angle_gamma   90.00
#
_symmetry.space_group_name_H-M   'P 1'
#
loop_
_entity.id
_entity.type
_entity.pdbx_description
1 polymer ?
#
loop_
_entity_poly.entity_id
_entity_poly.type
_entity_poly.pdbx_seq_one_letter_code
_entity_poly.pdbx_strand_id
1 'polypeptide(L)' 'MFTVIRRLAALAWKYGTAAVTRAITFVRNNRATIDRWIVRFGYAGAVDQVLRAIGVL' A
#
# COMPACT_ATOMS: atom_id res chain seq x y z
N MET A 1 7.51 -0.04 7.00
CA MET A 1 6.51 0.99 6.63
C MET A 1 6.98 1.85 5.47
N PHE A 2 8.17 2.40 5.58
CA PHE A 2 8.74 3.24 4.52
C PHE A 2 8.86 2.51 3.18
N THR A 3 9.27 1.24 3.21
CA THR A 3 9.39 0.42 2.00
C THR A 3 8.05 0.25 1.29
N VAL A 4 6.97 0.07 2.04
CA VAL A 4 5.63 -0.06 1.47
C VAL A 4 5.23 1.24 0.76
N ILE A 5 5.47 2.38 1.40
CA ILE A 5 5.16 3.69 0.81
C ILE A 5 5.96 3.92 -0.47
N ARG A 6 7.24 3.57 -0.48
CA ARG A 6 8.07 3.69 -1.68
C ARG A 6 7.57 2.82 -2.82
N ARG A 7 7.17 1.58 -2.52
CA ARG A 7 6.62 0.68 -3.53
C ARG A 7 5.31 1.22 -4.10
N LEU A 8 4.46 1.79 -3.24
CA LEU A 8 3.21 2.41 -3.69
C LEU A 8 3.49 3.62 -4.59
N ALA A 9 4.45 4.47 -4.19
CA ALA A 9 4.81 5.63 -4.99
C ALA A 9 5.31 5.24 -6.39
N ALA A 10 6.04 4.13 -6.48
CA ALA A 10 6.53 3.62 -7.75
C ALA A 10 5.42 3.12 -8.68
N LEU A 11 4.23 2.87 -8.16
CA LEU A 11 3.08 2.40 -8.95
C LEU A 11 2.22 3.54 -9.50
N ALA A 12 2.61 4.78 -9.25
CA ALA A 12 1.82 5.93 -9.70
C ALA A 12 1.62 5.95 -11.22
N TRP A 13 2.62 5.48 -11.98
CA TRP A 13 2.51 5.41 -13.44
C TRP A 13 1.46 4.42 -13.90
N LYS A 14 1.18 3.39 -13.09
CA LYS A 14 0.24 2.32 -13.46
C LYS A 14 -1.18 2.62 -12.98
N TYR A 15 -1.32 3.12 -11.76
CA TYR A 15 -2.64 3.30 -11.14
C TYR A 15 -3.07 4.76 -11.03
N GLY A 16 -2.17 5.68 -11.31
CA GLY A 16 -2.41 7.11 -11.20
C GLY A 16 -2.10 7.67 -9.82
N THR A 17 -1.82 8.98 -9.78
CA THR A 17 -1.41 9.65 -8.55
C THR A 17 -2.51 9.65 -7.50
N ALA A 18 -3.77 9.80 -7.91
CA ALA A 18 -4.89 9.80 -6.98
C ALA A 18 -5.02 8.48 -6.23
N ALA A 19 -4.89 7.35 -6.94
CA ALA A 19 -4.96 6.03 -6.33
C ALA A 19 -3.80 5.81 -5.35
N VAL A 20 -2.60 6.23 -5.75
CA VAL A 20 -1.41 6.10 -4.90
C VAL A 20 -1.54 6.96 -3.65
N THR A 21 -2.04 8.18 -3.77
CA THR A 21 -2.28 9.05 -2.61
C THR A 21 -3.24 8.41 -1.62
N ARG A 22 -4.32 7.82 -2.11
CA ARG A 22 -5.28 7.10 -1.27
C ARG A 22 -4.63 5.92 -0.57
N ALA A 23 -3.79 5.17 -1.29
CA ALA A 23 -3.08 4.02 -0.74
C ALA A 23 -2.13 4.44 0.38
N ILE A 24 -1.37 5.51 0.17
CA ILE A 24 -0.42 6.01 1.18
C ILE A 24 -1.18 6.50 2.42
N THR A 25 -2.29 7.20 2.22
CA THR A 25 -3.14 7.64 3.34
C THR A 25 -3.65 6.44 4.14
N PHE A 26 -4.09 5.40 3.44
CA PHE A 26 -4.52 4.16 4.09
C PHE A 26 -3.40 3.55 4.94
N VAL A 27 -2.19 3.48 4.39
CA VAL A 27 -1.04 2.93 5.12
C VAL A 27 -0.75 3.73 6.39
N ARG A 28 -0.77 5.06 6.30
CA ARG A 28 -0.51 5.93 7.45
C ARG A 28 -1.55 5.79 8.55
N ASN A 29 -2.80 5.58 8.16
CA ASN A 29 -3.91 5.47 9.12
C ASN A 29 -4.11 4.07 9.68
N ASN A 30 -3.42 3.06 9.14
CA ASN A 30 -3.59 1.66 9.51
C ASN A 30 -2.26 0.95 9.71
N ARG A 31 -1.32 1.61 10.38
CA ARG A 31 0.06 1.11 10.49
C ARG A 31 0.15 -0.28 11.12
N ALA A 32 -0.60 -0.54 12.17
CA ALA A 32 -0.58 -1.85 12.84
C ALA A 32 -1.05 -2.96 11.89
N THR A 33 -2.09 -2.69 11.11
CA THR A 33 -2.60 -3.63 10.12
C THR A 33 -1.56 -3.88 9.03
N ILE A 34 -0.92 -2.82 8.55
CA ILE A 34 0.11 -2.92 7.51
C ILE A 34 1.29 -3.73 8.03
N ASP A 35 1.74 -3.51 9.26
CA ASP A 35 2.84 -4.27 9.85
C ASP A 35 2.52 -5.76 9.90
N ARG A 36 1.28 -6.12 10.24
CA ARG A 36 0.85 -7.53 10.24
C ARG A 36 0.86 -8.11 8.83
N TRP A 37 0.44 -7.33 7.84
CA TRP A 37 0.45 -7.78 6.46
C TRP A 37 1.88 -7.98 5.94
N ILE A 38 2.81 -7.10 6.34
CA ILE A 38 4.23 -7.25 5.97
C ILE A 38 4.80 -8.54 6.54
N VAL A 39 4.53 -8.83 7.81
CA VAL A 39 5.00 -10.05 8.45
C VAL A 39 4.42 -11.29 7.79
N ARG A 40 3.14 -11.23 7.42
CA ARG A 40 2.43 -12.39 6.87
C ARG A 40 2.69 -12.59 5.38
N PHE A 41 2.72 -11.53 4.60
CA PHE A 41 2.74 -11.60 3.13
C PHE A 41 4.00 -11.01 2.51
N GLY A 42 4.87 -10.38 3.28
CA GLY A 42 6.01 -9.62 2.76
C GLY A 42 5.58 -8.25 2.23
N TYR A 43 6.56 -7.46 1.79
CA TYR A 43 6.27 -6.10 1.31
C TYR A 43 5.40 -6.08 0.07
N ALA A 44 5.69 -6.94 -0.90
CA ALA A 44 4.91 -7.00 -2.14
C ALA A 44 3.47 -7.41 -1.85
N GLY A 45 3.28 -8.40 -0.97
CA GLY A 45 1.95 -8.84 -0.57
C GLY A 45 1.18 -7.78 0.20
N ALA A 46 1.88 -7.03 1.07
CA ALA A 46 1.26 -5.93 1.81
C ALA A 46 0.76 -4.84 0.86
N VAL A 47 1.56 -4.48 -0.14
CA VAL A 47 1.15 -3.50 -1.17
C VAL A 47 -0.10 -3.99 -1.90
N ASP A 48 -0.13 -5.26 -2.29
CA ASP A 48 -1.29 -5.85 -2.96
C ASP A 48 -2.54 -5.75 -2.09
N GLN A 49 -2.42 -6.06 -0.81
CA GLN A 49 -3.54 -5.96 0.13
C GLN A 49 -4.05 -4.53 0.29
N VAL A 50 -3.16 -3.55 0.33
CA VAL A 50 -3.54 -2.14 0.41
C VAL A 50 -4.36 -1.74 -0.82
N LEU A 51 -3.88 -2.11 -2.01
CA LEU A 51 -4.57 -1.78 -3.26
C LEU A 51 -5.94 -2.43 -3.34
N ARG A 52 -6.08 -3.65 -2.84
CA ARG A 52 -7.38 -4.32 -2.75
C ARG A 52 -8.31 -3.63 -1.76
N ALA A 53 -7.76 -3.20 -0.61
CA ALA A 53 -8.56 -2.56 0.43
C ALA A 53 -9.16 -1.22 -0.02
N ILE A 54 -8.46 -0.48 -0.89
CA ILE A 54 -8.95 0.80 -1.40
C ILE A 54 -9.72 0.67 -2.72
N GLY A 55 -9.88 -0.55 -3.23
CA GLY A 55 -10.70 -0.81 -4.40
C GLY A 55 -10.02 -0.59 -5.74
N VAL A 56 -8.69 -0.55 -5.78
CA VAL A 56 -7.91 -0.42 -7.03
C VAL A 56 -7.75 -1.77 -7.72
N LEU A 57 -7.61 -2.83 -6.94
CA LEU A 57 -7.50 -4.19 -7.47
C LEU A 57 -8.76 -4.99 -7.24
#